data_d3aee1abd69fb5f78c9ed4818d59757e
#
_entry.id   d3aee1abd69fb5f78c9ed4818d59757e
#
_cell.length_a   1.000
_cell.length_b   1.000
_cell.length_c   1.000
_cell.angle_alpha   90.00
_cell.angle_beta   90.00
_cell.angle_gamma   90.00
#
_symmetry.space_group_name_H-M   'P 1'
#
loop_
_entity.id
_entity.type
_entity.pdbx_description
1 polymer ?
#
loop_
_entity_poly.entity_id
_entity_poly.type
_entity_poly.pdbx_seq_one_letter_code
_entity_poly.pdbx_strand_id
1 'polypeptide(L)'
;MKLLDVEAQARKILTGLGFKEDWFQRPINTLSGGWRMRCMLACVLIQTPEVMILDEPTNFLDLLGVVWLQTYLQQMRTTSETTVVLVSHDRDFINAVCEELVILRDQKFQYFRGNLAQFEHDFEEQKLYWGRMKEAQEKQVAHMEASIRDNMKLGKKTNDENKLRMAKSRQKKIDDRTGIQVNAKGGRFKLNRDLVGYHAKRRAEIEVPQDEKGASMMLPDAGELRFPGPLVSLEDVVFKYGTGQPVLNGINFVIHMGDRVGIMGLNGSGKSTLVRVLTDSAVPTKGKVSTHARLKLGYYAQHTIDELHDQGTAEPDLTALALMTRITEGFDEGEIRGLLSAMGLQGRTVSDVPIHRLSGGQLVCSTWILLPFLHLF
;
A
#
# COMPACT_ATOMS: atom_id res chain seq x y z
N MET A 1 -10.10 -13.38 38.92
CA MET A 1 -10.54 -12.01 38.64
C MET A 1 -12.00 -11.87 39.09
N LYS A 2 -12.33 -10.91 39.95
CA LYS A 2 -13.72 -10.72 40.41
C LYS A 2 -14.57 -10.17 39.25
N LEU A 3 -15.81 -10.58 39.16
CA LEU A 3 -16.71 -10.20 38.05
C LEU A 3 -16.83 -8.66 37.88
N LEU A 4 -16.80 -7.94 39.02
CA LEU A 4 -16.81 -6.47 39.06
C LEU A 4 -15.57 -5.82 38.43
N ASP A 5 -14.40 -6.46 38.56
CA ASP A 5 -13.15 -5.97 37.96
C ASP A 5 -13.17 -6.12 36.43
N VAL A 6 -13.74 -7.22 35.92
CA VAL A 6 -13.89 -7.46 34.47
C VAL A 6 -14.84 -6.45 33.86
N GLU A 7 -15.96 -6.16 34.50
CA GLU A 7 -16.92 -5.16 34.01
C GLU A 7 -16.33 -3.76 33.97
N ALA A 8 -15.61 -3.37 35.01
CA ALA A 8 -14.93 -2.06 35.04
C ALA A 8 -13.87 -1.94 33.92
N GLN A 9 -13.09 -3.01 33.71
CA GLN A 9 -12.11 -3.06 32.62
C GLN A 9 -12.79 -3.02 31.25
N ALA A 10 -13.88 -3.77 31.06
CA ALA A 10 -14.67 -3.75 29.82
C ALA A 10 -15.17 -2.34 29.50
N ARG A 11 -15.75 -1.65 30.49
CA ARG A 11 -16.20 -0.26 30.33
C ARG A 11 -15.07 0.69 29.95
N LYS A 12 -13.92 0.56 30.59
CA LYS A 12 -12.72 1.36 30.27
C LYS A 12 -12.26 1.15 28.81
N ILE A 13 -12.19 -0.11 28.36
CA ILE A 13 -11.76 -0.45 27.00
C ILE A 13 -12.79 0.07 25.98
N LEU A 14 -14.08 -0.17 26.21
CA LEU A 14 -15.14 0.28 25.30
C LEU A 14 -15.17 1.82 25.21
N THR A 15 -15.05 2.52 26.33
CA THR A 15 -14.97 4.00 26.33
C THR A 15 -13.76 4.49 25.54
N GLY A 16 -12.60 3.85 25.71
CA GLY A 16 -11.38 4.17 24.96
C GLY A 16 -11.50 3.93 23.46
N LEU A 17 -12.28 2.93 23.04
CA LEU A 17 -12.62 2.67 21.64
C LEU A 17 -13.74 3.59 21.10
N GLY A 18 -14.21 4.56 21.91
CA GLY A 18 -15.15 5.59 21.50
C GLY A 18 -16.64 5.25 21.75
N PHE A 19 -16.96 4.15 22.43
CA PHE A 19 -18.33 3.85 22.82
C PHE A 19 -18.84 4.81 23.87
N LYS A 20 -20.07 5.25 23.72
CA LYS A 20 -20.77 6.05 24.72
C LYS A 20 -21.44 5.12 25.74
N GLU A 21 -21.61 5.57 26.98
CA GLU A 21 -22.22 4.76 28.04
C GLU A 21 -23.62 4.24 27.71
N ASP A 22 -24.42 5.06 27.03
CA ASP A 22 -25.77 4.70 26.56
C ASP A 22 -25.78 3.60 25.52
N TRP A 23 -24.62 3.27 24.92
CA TRP A 23 -24.47 2.21 23.92
C TRP A 23 -24.11 0.85 24.51
N PHE A 24 -23.65 0.80 25.74
CA PHE A 24 -23.22 -0.45 26.38
C PHE A 24 -24.35 -1.48 26.54
N GLN A 25 -25.61 -1.02 26.57
CA GLN A 25 -26.79 -1.89 26.66
C GLN A 25 -27.42 -2.20 25.30
N ARG A 26 -26.86 -1.69 24.20
CA ARG A 26 -27.42 -1.92 22.86
C ARG A 26 -27.03 -3.30 22.35
N PRO A 27 -27.96 -4.03 21.72
CA PRO A 27 -27.64 -5.28 21.05
C PRO A 27 -26.60 -5.08 19.96
N ILE A 28 -25.59 -5.97 19.84
CA ILE A 28 -24.47 -5.86 18.89
C ILE A 28 -24.97 -5.84 17.45
N ASN A 29 -26.05 -6.55 17.13
CA ASN A 29 -26.63 -6.58 15.79
C ASN A 29 -27.22 -5.24 15.32
N THR A 30 -27.50 -4.32 16.24
CA THR A 30 -27.96 -2.95 15.91
C THR A 30 -26.82 -1.99 15.58
N LEU A 31 -25.58 -2.40 15.83
CA LEU A 31 -24.39 -1.61 15.55
C LEU A 31 -23.97 -1.73 14.08
N SER A 32 -23.39 -0.64 13.54
CA SER A 32 -22.77 -0.70 12.21
C SER A 32 -21.54 -1.62 12.19
N GLY A 33 -21.10 -2.04 10.99
CA GLY A 33 -19.95 -2.94 10.82
C GLY A 33 -18.72 -2.49 11.58
N GLY A 34 -18.33 -1.22 11.47
CA GLY A 34 -17.17 -0.68 12.18
C GLY A 34 -17.29 -0.72 13.71
N TRP A 35 -18.50 -0.46 14.25
CA TRP A 35 -18.73 -0.56 15.70
C TRP A 35 -18.73 -2.01 16.17
N ARG A 36 -19.23 -2.95 15.36
CA ARG A 36 -19.11 -4.39 15.66
C ARG A 36 -17.65 -4.84 15.72
N MET A 37 -16.81 -4.39 14.77
CA MET A 37 -15.38 -4.71 14.79
C MET A 37 -14.66 -4.13 16.01
N ARG A 38 -14.99 -2.90 16.45
CA ARG A 38 -14.48 -2.33 17.71
C ARG A 38 -14.91 -3.13 18.93
N CYS A 39 -16.15 -3.65 18.94
CA CYS A 39 -16.62 -4.52 20.02
C CYS A 39 -15.85 -5.84 20.05
N MET A 40 -15.57 -6.46 18.90
CA MET A 40 -14.74 -7.66 18.81
C MET A 40 -13.31 -7.39 19.29
N LEU A 41 -12.71 -6.27 18.89
CA LEU A 41 -11.40 -5.84 19.39
C LEU A 41 -11.42 -5.71 20.93
N ALA A 42 -12.45 -5.07 21.50
CA ALA A 42 -12.61 -4.97 22.96
C ALA A 42 -12.63 -6.33 23.63
N CYS A 43 -13.34 -7.32 23.06
CA CYS A 43 -13.38 -8.68 23.58
C CYS A 43 -12.00 -9.36 23.63
N VAL A 44 -11.17 -9.13 22.61
CA VAL A 44 -9.80 -9.65 22.57
C VAL A 44 -8.91 -8.98 23.62
N LEU A 45 -9.02 -7.65 23.74
CA LEU A 45 -8.21 -6.85 24.69
C LEU A 45 -8.54 -7.19 26.17
N ILE A 46 -9.79 -7.56 26.48
CA ILE A 46 -10.20 -7.94 27.83
C ILE A 46 -9.61 -9.29 28.25
N GLN A 47 -9.46 -10.22 27.29
CA GLN A 47 -9.05 -11.60 27.59
C GLN A 47 -7.58 -11.70 28.03
N THR A 48 -6.74 -10.70 27.72
CA THR A 48 -5.29 -10.70 27.99
C THR A 48 -4.64 -12.05 27.75
N PRO A 49 -4.69 -12.59 26.50
CA PRO A 49 -4.17 -13.89 26.17
C PRO A 49 -2.63 -13.90 26.25
N GLU A 50 -2.01 -15.09 26.29
CA GLU A 50 -0.55 -15.23 26.22
C GLU A 50 0.02 -14.70 24.89
N VAL A 51 -0.70 -14.92 23.77
CA VAL A 51 -0.38 -14.40 22.45
C VAL A 51 -1.60 -13.72 21.86
N MET A 52 -1.47 -12.46 21.51
CA MET A 52 -2.49 -11.65 20.87
C MET A 52 -2.08 -11.36 19.43
N ILE A 53 -2.89 -11.78 18.46
CA ILE A 53 -2.66 -11.52 17.03
C ILE A 53 -3.68 -10.49 16.57
N LEU A 54 -3.21 -9.37 16.07
CA LEU A 54 -4.02 -8.24 15.56
C LEU A 54 -3.72 -8.03 14.09
N ASP A 55 -4.74 -8.20 13.25
CA ASP A 55 -4.65 -7.96 11.80
C ASP A 55 -5.38 -6.67 11.47
N GLU A 56 -4.63 -5.65 11.03
CA GLU A 56 -5.12 -4.31 10.67
C GLU A 56 -6.09 -3.68 11.69
N PRO A 57 -5.74 -3.62 12.98
CA PRO A 57 -6.68 -3.18 14.01
C PRO A 57 -7.05 -1.70 13.91
N THR A 58 -6.29 -0.91 13.16
CA THR A 58 -6.50 0.55 12.98
C THR A 58 -7.59 0.87 11.94
N ASN A 59 -7.93 -0.05 11.03
CA ASN A 59 -8.82 0.23 9.89
C ASN A 59 -10.24 0.71 10.29
N PHE A 60 -10.75 0.28 11.45
CA PHE A 60 -12.09 0.63 11.92
C PHE A 60 -12.09 1.69 13.04
N LEU A 61 -10.92 2.22 13.36
CA LEU A 61 -10.75 3.23 14.40
C LEU A 61 -10.71 4.63 13.79
N ASP A 62 -11.16 5.61 14.53
CA ASP A 62 -10.87 7.01 14.27
C ASP A 62 -9.54 7.39 14.93
N LEU A 63 -9.03 8.57 14.64
CA LEU A 63 -7.74 9.02 15.16
C LEU A 63 -7.62 8.87 16.68
N LEU A 64 -8.69 9.22 17.43
CA LEU A 64 -8.70 9.09 18.89
C LEU A 64 -8.64 7.61 19.32
N GLY A 65 -9.34 6.74 18.63
CA GLY A 65 -9.31 5.30 18.87
C GLY A 65 -7.94 4.69 18.59
N VAL A 66 -7.26 5.13 17.51
CA VAL A 66 -5.90 4.69 17.19
C VAL A 66 -4.90 5.11 18.26
N VAL A 67 -4.91 6.38 18.67
CA VAL A 67 -4.03 6.91 19.74
C VAL A 67 -4.30 6.19 21.07
N TRP A 68 -5.57 5.92 21.38
CA TRP A 68 -5.91 5.18 22.57
C TRP A 68 -5.40 3.74 22.53
N LEU A 69 -5.61 3.02 21.40
CA LEU A 69 -5.14 1.65 21.23
C LEU A 69 -3.61 1.57 21.32
N GLN A 70 -2.91 2.50 20.69
CA GLN A 70 -1.46 2.63 20.81
C GLN A 70 -1.02 2.74 22.27
N THR A 71 -1.62 3.67 23.00
CA THR A 71 -1.31 3.89 24.44
C THR A 71 -1.63 2.64 25.27
N TYR A 72 -2.74 1.98 24.97
CA TYR A 72 -3.14 0.76 25.67
C TYR A 72 -2.15 -0.38 25.46
N LEU A 73 -1.72 -0.63 24.21
CA LEU A 73 -0.74 -1.68 23.89
C LEU A 73 0.64 -1.38 24.48
N GLN A 74 1.06 -0.10 24.50
CA GLN A 74 2.29 0.32 25.18
C GLN A 74 2.23 0.10 26.70
N GLN A 75 1.08 0.36 27.34
CA GLN A 75 0.89 0.09 28.75
C GLN A 75 0.85 -1.40 29.06
N MET A 76 0.21 -2.21 28.19
CA MET A 76 0.21 -3.68 28.35
C MET A 76 1.62 -4.25 28.42
N ARG A 77 2.55 -3.73 27.66
CA ARG A 77 3.96 -4.16 27.67
C ARG A 77 4.59 -4.10 29.06
N THR A 78 4.19 -3.13 29.89
CA THR A 78 4.71 -2.96 31.26
C THR A 78 3.91 -3.70 32.31
N THR A 79 2.66 -4.08 32.01
CA THR A 79 1.71 -4.64 32.98
C THR A 79 1.40 -6.10 32.76
N SER A 80 1.68 -6.67 31.58
CA SER A 80 1.41 -8.06 31.24
C SER A 80 2.56 -8.68 30.44
N GLU A 81 2.67 -10.02 30.49
CA GLU A 81 3.62 -10.79 29.68
C GLU A 81 3.02 -11.21 28.32
N THR A 82 1.93 -10.58 27.88
CA THR A 82 1.26 -10.90 26.63
C THR A 82 2.16 -10.56 25.43
N THR A 83 2.43 -11.55 24.60
CA THR A 83 3.11 -11.33 23.32
C THR A 83 2.11 -10.81 22.29
N VAL A 84 2.43 -9.68 21.66
CA VAL A 84 1.58 -9.07 20.61
C VAL A 84 2.22 -9.27 19.25
N VAL A 85 1.48 -9.86 18.32
CA VAL A 85 1.82 -9.96 16.89
C VAL A 85 0.88 -9.03 16.14
N LEU A 86 1.44 -8.02 15.50
CA LEU A 86 0.69 -6.96 14.82
C LEU A 86 0.96 -6.98 13.33
N VAL A 87 -0.10 -7.03 12.53
CA VAL A 87 -0.04 -6.76 11.09
C VAL A 87 -0.71 -5.42 10.85
N SER A 88 -0.01 -4.47 10.25
CA SER A 88 -0.55 -3.14 9.90
C SER A 88 0.24 -2.52 8.75
N HIS A 89 -0.43 -1.62 8.03
CA HIS A 89 0.20 -0.72 7.06
C HIS A 89 0.38 0.71 7.62
N ASP A 90 -0.09 0.97 8.84
CA ASP A 90 0.10 2.24 9.55
C ASP A 90 1.51 2.28 10.16
N ARG A 91 2.39 3.06 9.52
CA ARG A 91 3.81 3.16 9.87
C ARG A 91 4.03 3.77 11.24
N ASP A 92 3.24 4.78 11.59
CA ASP A 92 3.37 5.48 12.87
C ASP A 92 2.91 4.57 14.01
N PHE A 93 1.84 3.82 13.80
CA PHE A 93 1.34 2.84 14.75
C PHE A 93 2.33 1.70 15.00
N ILE A 94 2.92 1.12 13.92
CA ILE A 94 3.95 0.08 14.04
C ILE A 94 5.16 0.62 14.81
N ASN A 95 5.67 1.81 14.44
CA ASN A 95 6.83 2.41 15.10
C ASN A 95 6.62 2.67 16.59
N ALA A 96 5.38 2.98 16.98
CA ALA A 96 5.06 3.28 18.37
C ALA A 96 4.85 2.03 19.23
N VAL A 97 4.41 0.92 18.65
CA VAL A 97 4.01 -0.29 19.40
C VAL A 97 5.04 -1.41 19.29
N CYS A 98 5.67 -1.59 18.12
CA CYS A 98 6.53 -2.74 17.84
C CYS A 98 8.01 -2.45 18.11
N GLU A 99 8.74 -3.46 18.58
CA GLU A 99 10.20 -3.44 18.83
C GLU A 99 10.97 -4.28 17.84
N GLU A 100 10.32 -5.29 17.31
CA GLU A 100 10.87 -6.21 16.32
C GLU A 100 9.95 -6.23 15.10
N LEU A 101 10.55 -6.35 13.92
CA LEU A 101 9.84 -6.43 12.65
C LEU A 101 10.09 -7.77 11.98
N VAL A 102 9.04 -8.31 11.41
CA VAL A 102 9.10 -9.47 10.51
C VAL A 102 8.63 -9.01 9.14
N ILE A 103 9.54 -8.95 8.19
CA ILE A 103 9.25 -8.50 6.83
C ILE A 103 9.07 -9.73 5.95
N LEU A 104 7.91 -9.84 5.33
CA LEU A 104 7.61 -10.89 4.35
C LEU A 104 7.91 -10.37 2.95
N ARG A 105 8.99 -10.86 2.34
CA ARG A 105 9.37 -10.54 0.96
C ARG A 105 9.82 -11.80 0.23
N ASP A 106 9.40 -11.97 -1.02
CA ASP A 106 9.75 -13.12 -1.87
C ASP A 106 9.50 -14.47 -1.18
N GLN A 107 8.38 -14.60 -0.47
CA GLN A 107 7.97 -15.80 0.30
C GLN A 107 8.95 -16.18 1.41
N LYS A 108 9.76 -15.23 1.88
CA LYS A 108 10.72 -15.42 2.97
C LYS A 108 10.49 -14.40 4.07
N PHE A 109 10.80 -14.82 5.31
CA PHE A 109 10.83 -13.92 6.45
C PHE A 109 12.22 -13.33 6.64
N GLN A 110 12.25 -12.01 6.85
CA GLN A 110 13.43 -11.29 7.30
C GLN A 110 13.13 -10.68 8.66
N TYR A 111 13.91 -11.07 9.67
CA TYR A 111 13.78 -10.53 11.02
C TYR A 111 14.66 -9.29 11.17
N PHE A 112 14.11 -8.26 11.77
CA PHE A 112 14.83 -7.04 12.09
C PHE A 112 14.51 -6.60 13.53
N ARG A 113 15.56 -6.35 14.32
CA ARG A 113 15.45 -5.78 15.66
C ARG A 113 15.55 -4.29 15.58
N GLY A 114 14.49 -3.60 15.84
CA GLY A 114 14.38 -2.17 15.75
C GLY A 114 13.02 -1.74 15.19
N ASN A 115 12.83 -0.43 15.09
CA ASN A 115 11.62 0.13 14.52
C ASN A 115 11.68 0.22 12.98
N LEU A 116 10.55 0.51 12.36
CA LEU A 116 10.43 0.58 10.90
C LEU A 116 11.33 1.68 10.31
N ALA A 117 11.48 2.82 10.99
CA ALA A 117 12.34 3.91 10.52
C ALA A 117 13.83 3.50 10.48
N GLN A 118 14.30 2.74 11.47
CA GLN A 118 15.66 2.17 11.47
C GLN A 118 15.83 1.17 10.34
N PHE A 119 14.85 0.28 10.15
CA PHE A 119 14.90 -0.68 9.06
C PHE A 119 15.00 0.01 7.69
N GLU A 120 14.20 1.04 7.44
CA GLU A 120 14.22 1.79 6.19
C GLU A 120 15.57 2.48 5.96
N HIS A 121 16.12 3.10 7.00
CA HIS A 121 17.44 3.70 6.95
C HIS A 121 18.52 2.67 6.59
N ASP A 122 18.55 1.54 7.31
CA ASP A 122 19.52 0.47 7.07
C ASP A 122 19.36 -0.14 5.66
N PHE A 123 18.12 -0.27 5.21
CA PHE A 123 17.80 -0.76 3.87
C PHE A 123 18.28 0.18 2.77
N GLU A 124 18.10 1.49 2.93
CA GLU A 124 18.62 2.50 2.00
C GLU A 124 20.15 2.52 1.98
N GLU A 125 20.80 2.42 3.13
CA GLU A 125 22.27 2.32 3.20
C GLU A 125 22.78 1.05 2.49
N GLN A 126 22.16 -0.09 2.73
CA GLN A 126 22.50 -1.35 2.05
C GLN A 126 22.32 -1.23 0.54
N LYS A 127 21.22 -0.63 0.09
CA LYS A 127 20.94 -0.40 -1.33
C LYS A 127 22.00 0.47 -1.99
N LEU A 128 22.38 1.57 -1.36
CA LEU A 128 23.46 2.44 -1.83
C LEU A 128 24.80 1.72 -1.88
N TYR A 129 25.12 0.95 -0.85
CA TYR A 129 26.38 0.18 -0.78
C TYR A 129 26.47 -0.87 -1.89
N TRP A 130 25.44 -1.70 -2.04
CA TRP A 130 25.42 -2.74 -3.07
C TRP A 130 25.30 -2.15 -4.47
N GLY A 131 24.55 -1.05 -4.64
CA GLY A 131 24.44 -0.32 -5.90
C GLY A 131 25.80 0.19 -6.38
N ARG A 132 26.57 0.86 -5.51
CA ARG A 132 27.92 1.35 -5.81
C ARG A 132 28.89 0.20 -6.12
N MET A 133 28.77 -0.91 -5.40
CA MET A 133 29.60 -2.09 -5.64
C MET A 133 29.31 -2.71 -7.00
N LYS A 134 28.04 -2.85 -7.36
CA LYS A 134 27.59 -3.36 -8.66
C LYS A 134 28.05 -2.46 -9.80
N GLU A 135 27.83 -1.16 -9.70
CA GLU A 135 28.27 -0.18 -10.71
C GLU A 135 29.80 -0.20 -10.91
N ALA A 136 30.56 -0.26 -9.83
CA ALA A 136 32.02 -0.36 -9.91
C ALA A 136 32.45 -1.66 -10.61
N GLN A 137 31.77 -2.77 -10.34
CA GLN A 137 32.04 -4.06 -10.99
C GLN A 137 31.68 -4.03 -12.48
N GLU A 138 30.51 -3.48 -12.83
CA GLU A 138 30.08 -3.31 -14.22
C GLU A 138 31.07 -2.47 -15.02
N LYS A 139 31.53 -1.34 -14.46
CA LYS A 139 32.57 -0.50 -15.09
C LYS A 139 33.88 -1.27 -15.30
N GLN A 140 34.31 -2.08 -14.34
CA GLN A 140 35.53 -2.91 -14.48
C GLN A 140 35.34 -3.99 -15.54
N VAL A 141 34.19 -4.66 -15.58
CA VAL A 141 33.86 -5.67 -16.58
C VAL A 141 33.84 -5.04 -17.97
N ALA A 142 33.14 -3.92 -18.14
CA ALA A 142 33.06 -3.21 -19.42
C ALA A 142 34.45 -2.79 -19.94
N HIS A 143 35.34 -2.30 -19.04
CA HIS A 143 36.71 -1.96 -19.41
C HIS A 143 37.53 -3.20 -19.84
N MET A 144 37.36 -4.32 -19.13
CA MET A 144 38.04 -5.57 -19.50
C MET A 144 37.51 -6.13 -20.83
N GLU A 145 36.21 -6.08 -21.07
CA GLU A 145 35.59 -6.50 -22.33
C GLU A 145 36.05 -5.65 -23.52
N ALA A 146 36.13 -4.32 -23.35
CA ALA A 146 36.68 -3.45 -24.35
C ALA A 146 38.12 -3.86 -24.71
N SER A 147 38.94 -4.06 -23.68
CA SER A 147 40.34 -4.51 -23.85
C SER A 147 40.46 -5.91 -24.48
N ILE A 148 39.51 -6.81 -24.20
CA ILE A 148 39.46 -8.14 -24.84
C ILE A 148 39.12 -7.98 -26.34
N ARG A 149 38.10 -7.16 -26.67
CA ARG A 149 37.73 -6.87 -28.06
C ARG A 149 38.88 -6.32 -28.87
N ASP A 150 39.62 -5.34 -28.30
CA ASP A 150 40.77 -4.72 -28.96
C ASP A 150 41.89 -5.71 -29.16
N ASN A 151 42.26 -6.49 -28.15
CA ASN A 151 43.28 -7.52 -28.24
C ASN A 151 42.91 -8.65 -29.23
N MET A 152 41.65 -9.03 -29.29
CA MET A 152 41.18 -10.00 -30.28
C MET A 152 41.23 -9.47 -31.70
N LYS A 153 40.82 -8.20 -31.93
CA LYS A 153 40.90 -7.57 -33.25
C LYS A 153 42.33 -7.44 -33.73
N LEU A 154 43.22 -6.93 -32.85
CA LEU A 154 44.62 -6.80 -33.17
C LEU A 154 45.33 -8.15 -33.38
N GLY A 155 45.06 -9.12 -32.46
CA GLY A 155 45.64 -10.46 -32.58
C GLY A 155 45.29 -11.20 -33.85
N LYS A 156 44.03 -11.06 -34.31
CA LYS A 156 43.57 -11.60 -35.59
C LYS A 156 44.21 -10.88 -36.79
N LYS A 157 44.35 -9.53 -36.72
CA LYS A 157 44.90 -8.74 -37.82
C LYS A 157 46.40 -8.92 -37.98
N THR A 158 47.13 -9.09 -36.87
CA THR A 158 48.62 -9.23 -36.87
C THR A 158 49.09 -10.66 -36.69
N ASN A 159 48.20 -11.64 -36.59
CA ASN A 159 48.51 -13.05 -36.31
C ASN A 159 49.36 -13.24 -35.02
N ASP A 160 49.10 -12.39 -34.01
CA ASP A 160 49.85 -12.36 -32.76
C ASP A 160 49.18 -13.25 -31.69
N GLU A 161 49.75 -14.44 -31.48
CA GLU A 161 49.23 -15.42 -30.50
C GLU A 161 49.25 -14.89 -29.06
N ASN A 162 50.22 -14.01 -28.70
CA ASN A 162 50.30 -13.48 -27.36
C ASN A 162 49.10 -12.59 -27.01
N LYS A 163 48.64 -11.79 -27.97
CA LYS A 163 47.41 -10.95 -27.80
C LYS A 163 46.18 -11.81 -27.66
N LEU A 164 46.08 -12.90 -28.41
CA LEU A 164 44.98 -13.85 -28.29
C LEU A 164 44.98 -14.59 -26.95
N ARG A 165 46.16 -14.98 -26.45
CA ARG A 165 46.33 -15.56 -25.10
C ARG A 165 45.96 -14.57 -24.01
N MET A 166 46.35 -13.29 -24.13
CA MET A 166 45.94 -12.24 -23.18
C MET A 166 44.45 -12.03 -23.15
N ALA A 167 43.79 -12.02 -24.30
CA ALA A 167 42.32 -11.91 -24.40
C ALA A 167 41.61 -13.08 -23.69
N LYS A 168 42.05 -14.31 -23.96
CA LYS A 168 41.50 -15.52 -23.30
C LYS A 168 41.72 -15.50 -21.79
N SER A 169 42.90 -15.10 -21.32
CA SER A 169 43.22 -14.98 -19.88
C SER A 169 42.36 -13.92 -19.19
N ARG A 170 42.09 -12.78 -19.85
CA ARG A 170 41.17 -11.75 -19.33
C ARG A 170 39.71 -12.21 -19.30
N GLN A 171 39.28 -12.94 -20.34
CA GLN A 171 37.92 -13.53 -20.36
C GLN A 171 37.74 -14.47 -19.16
N LYS A 172 38.69 -15.37 -18.94
CA LYS A 172 38.67 -16.27 -17.78
C LYS A 172 38.61 -15.51 -16.46
N LYS A 173 39.30 -14.37 -16.34
CA LYS A 173 39.29 -13.51 -15.14
C LYS A 173 37.90 -12.86 -14.92
N ILE A 174 37.18 -12.49 -15.98
CA ILE A 174 35.81 -12.01 -15.87
C ILE A 174 34.93 -13.13 -15.34
N ASP A 175 34.97 -14.31 -15.96
CA ASP A 175 34.13 -15.45 -15.60
C ASP A 175 34.36 -15.94 -14.16
N ASP A 176 35.62 -15.90 -13.68
CA ASP A 176 36.02 -16.36 -12.35
C ASP A 176 35.79 -15.31 -11.24
N ARG A 177 35.68 -14.02 -11.57
CA ARG A 177 35.74 -12.92 -10.60
C ARG A 177 34.52 -12.03 -10.51
N THR A 178 33.53 -12.26 -11.37
CA THR A 178 32.24 -11.58 -11.28
C THR A 178 31.46 -12.08 -10.08
N GLY A 179 30.83 -11.19 -9.29
CA GLY A 179 30.02 -11.53 -8.13
C GLY A 179 30.54 -10.91 -6.81
N ILE A 180 29.95 -11.32 -5.69
CA ILE A 180 30.22 -10.76 -4.35
C ILE A 180 31.70 -10.94 -3.99
N GLN A 181 32.37 -9.81 -3.70
CA GLN A 181 33.80 -9.77 -3.38
C GLN A 181 34.08 -9.72 -1.86
N VAL A 182 33.16 -10.17 -1.05
CA VAL A 182 33.25 -10.14 0.42
C VAL A 182 33.31 -11.57 0.93
N ASN A 183 34.25 -11.87 1.83
CA ASN A 183 34.29 -13.16 2.50
C ASN A 183 33.22 -13.27 3.60
N ALA A 184 32.99 -14.49 4.13
CA ALA A 184 32.03 -14.74 5.20
C ALA A 184 32.27 -13.90 6.49
N LYS A 185 33.45 -13.27 6.63
CA LYS A 185 33.84 -12.39 7.75
C LYS A 185 33.77 -10.89 7.39
N GLY A 186 33.14 -10.53 6.26
CA GLY A 186 32.98 -9.13 5.83
C GLY A 186 34.21 -8.47 5.23
N GLY A 187 35.34 -9.15 5.12
CA GLY A 187 36.58 -8.63 4.51
C GLY A 187 36.55 -8.73 2.97
N ARG A 188 37.05 -7.70 2.28
CA ARG A 188 37.21 -7.74 0.81
C ARG A 188 38.25 -8.77 0.41
N PHE A 189 37.95 -9.62 -0.58
CA PHE A 189 38.97 -10.44 -1.23
C PHE A 189 39.98 -9.55 -1.93
N LYS A 190 41.24 -9.63 -1.52
CA LYS A 190 42.33 -8.97 -2.22
C LYS A 190 42.72 -9.82 -3.44
N LEU A 191 42.33 -9.37 -4.62
CA LEU A 191 42.48 -10.04 -5.92
C LEU A 191 43.88 -10.57 -6.25
N ASN A 192 44.93 -10.14 -5.58
CA ASN A 192 46.30 -10.51 -5.85
C ASN A 192 46.94 -11.45 -4.80
N ARG A 193 46.26 -11.78 -3.71
CA ARG A 193 46.84 -12.57 -2.60
C ARG A 193 46.08 -13.85 -2.24
N ASP A 194 44.84 -14.02 -2.67
CA ASP A 194 44.06 -15.22 -2.36
C ASP A 194 44.34 -16.29 -3.39
N LEU A 195 45.47 -16.89 -3.21
CA LEU A 195 45.99 -17.96 -4.01
C LEU A 195 45.63 -19.31 -3.43
N VAL A 196 45.31 -20.24 -4.32
CA VAL A 196 45.32 -21.69 -4.10
C VAL A 196 44.21 -22.19 -3.13
N GLY A 197 43.10 -22.58 -3.66
CA GLY A 197 42.04 -23.31 -2.96
C GLY A 197 40.62 -22.73 -3.03
N TYR A 198 40.47 -21.47 -3.40
CA TYR A 198 39.16 -20.80 -3.48
C TYR A 198 38.56 -20.66 -4.90
N HIS A 199 39.18 -21.26 -5.89
CA HIS A 199 38.87 -21.00 -7.32
C HIS A 199 37.68 -21.78 -7.91
N ALA A 200 36.99 -22.60 -7.15
CA ALA A 200 36.06 -23.57 -7.71
C ALA A 200 34.57 -23.22 -7.56
N LYS A 201 34.19 -22.08 -7.04
CA LYS A 201 32.75 -21.76 -6.92
C LYS A 201 32.44 -20.40 -7.56
N ARG A 202 31.49 -20.40 -8.50
CA ARG A 202 30.82 -19.20 -8.99
C ARG A 202 30.42 -18.35 -7.79
N ARG A 203 30.85 -17.09 -7.78
CA ARG A 203 30.42 -16.14 -6.76
C ARG A 203 28.96 -15.81 -6.99
N ALA A 204 28.22 -15.63 -5.89
CA ALA A 204 26.85 -15.15 -6.00
C ALA A 204 26.83 -13.78 -6.68
N GLU A 205 25.87 -13.52 -7.53
CA GLU A 205 25.65 -12.22 -8.14
C GLU A 205 25.36 -11.16 -7.06
N ILE A 206 25.73 -9.91 -7.35
CA ILE A 206 25.41 -8.79 -6.47
C ILE A 206 23.93 -8.44 -6.71
N GLU A 207 23.08 -8.92 -5.83
CA GLU A 207 21.68 -8.54 -5.79
C GLU A 207 21.57 -7.22 -5.03
N VAL A 208 21.20 -6.16 -5.75
CA VAL A 208 20.86 -4.86 -5.13
C VAL A 208 19.42 -4.95 -4.67
N PRO A 209 19.14 -4.70 -3.37
CA PRO A 209 17.76 -4.62 -2.91
C PRO A 209 16.99 -3.61 -3.75
N GLN A 210 15.88 -4.04 -4.34
CA GLN A 210 15.03 -3.16 -5.13
C GLN A 210 13.84 -2.75 -4.29
N ASP A 211 13.44 -1.49 -4.40
CA ASP A 211 12.17 -1.06 -3.87
C ASP A 211 11.05 -1.72 -4.68
N GLU A 212 9.97 -2.04 -4.02
CA GLU A 212 8.75 -2.38 -4.73
C GLU A 212 8.35 -1.16 -5.56
N LYS A 213 8.08 -1.39 -6.85
CA LYS A 213 7.62 -0.30 -7.72
C LYS A 213 6.31 0.20 -7.17
N GLY A 214 6.31 1.42 -6.67
CA GLY A 214 5.07 2.10 -6.27
C GLY A 214 4.09 2.16 -7.44
N ALA A 215 2.81 2.04 -7.17
CA ALA A 215 1.79 2.27 -8.17
C ALA A 215 1.93 3.70 -8.71
N SER A 216 2.03 3.83 -10.03
CA SER A 216 2.09 5.14 -10.70
C SER A 216 0.73 5.42 -11.31
N MET A 217 0.03 6.42 -10.77
CA MET A 217 -1.26 6.83 -11.28
C MET A 217 -1.12 8.14 -12.04
N MET A 218 -1.42 8.11 -13.34
CA MET A 218 -1.60 9.31 -14.14
C MET A 218 -3.10 9.54 -14.31
N LEU A 219 -3.62 10.55 -13.64
CA LEU A 219 -4.99 10.99 -13.87
C LEU A 219 -4.99 11.85 -15.15
N PRO A 220 -6.00 11.68 -16.03
CA PRO A 220 -6.16 12.56 -17.18
C PRO A 220 -6.38 14.00 -16.72
N ASP A 221 -5.93 14.95 -17.52
CA ASP A 221 -6.15 16.36 -17.23
C ASP A 221 -7.64 16.69 -17.18
N ALA A 222 -8.01 17.53 -16.22
CA ALA A 222 -9.38 18.00 -16.11
C ALA A 222 -9.76 18.80 -17.37
N GLY A 223 -10.88 18.45 -18.00
CA GLY A 223 -11.37 19.16 -19.18
C GLY A 223 -11.66 20.63 -18.87
N GLU A 224 -11.42 21.50 -19.85
CA GLU A 224 -11.73 22.92 -19.72
C GLU A 224 -13.24 23.15 -19.52
N LEU A 225 -13.57 23.83 -18.44
CA LEU A 225 -14.92 24.31 -18.20
C LEU A 225 -15.11 25.63 -18.94
N ARG A 226 -16.05 25.71 -19.88
CA ARG A 226 -16.31 26.94 -20.70
C ARG A 226 -16.75 28.15 -19.87
N PHE A 227 -17.28 27.92 -18.66
CA PHE A 227 -17.78 28.97 -17.78
C PHE A 227 -17.06 28.92 -16.44
N PRO A 228 -16.51 30.06 -15.95
CA PRO A 228 -15.97 30.15 -14.60
C PRO A 228 -17.13 30.07 -13.60
N GLY A 229 -16.96 29.26 -12.57
CA GLY A 229 -17.94 29.10 -11.50
C GLY A 229 -17.58 27.96 -10.56
N PRO A 230 -18.32 27.82 -9.45
CA PRO A 230 -18.12 26.70 -8.56
C PRO A 230 -18.51 25.40 -9.26
N LEU A 231 -17.76 24.34 -8.97
CA LEU A 231 -18.08 22.98 -9.43
C LEU A 231 -19.27 22.43 -8.68
N VAL A 232 -19.29 22.62 -7.36
CA VAL A 232 -20.40 22.25 -6.45
C VAL A 232 -20.55 23.34 -5.41
N SER A 233 -21.79 23.75 -5.15
CA SER A 233 -22.13 24.69 -4.09
C SER A 233 -23.27 24.13 -3.24
N LEU A 234 -23.08 24.13 -1.94
CA LEU A 234 -24.08 23.81 -0.92
C LEU A 234 -24.48 25.12 -0.21
N GLU A 235 -25.77 25.43 -0.17
CA GLU A 235 -26.32 26.62 0.49
C GLU A 235 -27.31 26.17 1.55
N ASP A 236 -26.98 26.46 2.81
CA ASP A 236 -27.79 26.19 4.02
C ASP A 236 -28.37 24.75 4.05
N VAL A 237 -27.53 23.78 3.70
CA VAL A 237 -27.95 22.38 3.55
C VAL A 237 -28.18 21.73 4.90
N VAL A 238 -29.40 21.17 5.07
CA VAL A 238 -29.79 20.35 6.22
C VAL A 238 -30.18 18.97 5.71
N PHE A 239 -29.61 17.94 6.32
CA PHE A 239 -29.93 16.56 5.99
C PHE A 239 -30.24 15.73 7.25
N LYS A 240 -31.27 14.94 7.19
CA LYS A 240 -31.67 13.98 8.24
C LYS A 240 -32.13 12.66 7.65
N TYR A 241 -31.87 11.57 8.34
CA TYR A 241 -32.41 10.25 8.00
C TYR A 241 -33.78 10.07 8.67
N GLY A 242 -34.82 9.92 7.89
CA GLY A 242 -36.20 9.72 8.40
C GLY A 242 -36.64 10.86 9.33
N THR A 243 -37.20 10.51 10.49
CA THR A 243 -37.67 11.45 11.53
C THR A 243 -36.64 11.82 12.58
N GLY A 244 -35.37 11.37 12.41
CA GLY A 244 -34.28 11.58 13.36
C GLY A 244 -33.78 13.02 13.45
N GLN A 245 -32.81 13.24 14.33
CA GLN A 245 -32.07 14.51 14.41
C GLN A 245 -31.28 14.74 13.11
N PRO A 246 -31.09 16.02 12.72
CA PRO A 246 -30.28 16.36 11.55
C PRO A 246 -28.84 15.91 11.73
N VAL A 247 -28.32 15.21 10.72
CA VAL A 247 -26.92 14.78 10.64
C VAL A 247 -26.05 15.91 10.07
N LEU A 248 -26.59 16.65 9.12
CA LEU A 248 -26.00 17.89 8.59
C LEU A 248 -26.94 19.03 8.92
N ASN A 249 -26.42 20.16 9.40
CA ASN A 249 -27.22 21.29 9.82
C ASN A 249 -26.60 22.61 9.37
N GLY A 250 -27.22 23.27 8.39
CA GLY A 250 -26.82 24.57 7.89
C GLY A 250 -25.44 24.57 7.22
N ILE A 251 -25.15 23.57 6.40
CA ILE A 251 -23.86 23.44 5.73
C ILE A 251 -23.79 24.37 4.52
N ASN A 252 -22.81 25.27 4.55
CA ASN A 252 -22.43 26.13 3.43
C ASN A 252 -21.03 25.70 2.96
N PHE A 253 -20.92 25.28 1.71
CA PHE A 253 -19.68 24.73 1.19
C PHE A 253 -19.59 24.90 -0.32
N VAL A 254 -18.46 25.38 -0.82
CA VAL A 254 -18.25 25.63 -2.25
C VAL A 254 -16.94 24.99 -2.67
N ILE A 255 -16.93 24.30 -3.80
CA ILE A 255 -15.76 23.67 -4.41
C ILE A 255 -15.52 24.30 -5.78
N HIS A 256 -14.30 24.77 -6.01
CA HIS A 256 -13.85 25.31 -7.26
C HIS A 256 -12.91 24.36 -7.99
N MET A 257 -12.65 24.66 -9.25
CA MET A 257 -11.69 23.89 -10.04
C MET A 257 -10.28 23.99 -9.44
N GLY A 258 -9.62 22.84 -9.25
CA GLY A 258 -8.29 22.76 -8.65
C GLY A 258 -8.26 22.66 -7.13
N ASP A 259 -9.40 22.82 -6.45
CA ASP A 259 -9.44 22.68 -4.98
C ASP A 259 -9.13 21.25 -4.55
N ARG A 260 -8.39 21.13 -3.44
CA ARG A 260 -8.12 19.86 -2.75
C ARG A 260 -8.62 19.98 -1.32
N VAL A 261 -9.75 19.37 -1.05
CA VAL A 261 -10.45 19.52 0.24
C VAL A 261 -10.42 18.24 1.04
N GLY A 262 -9.90 18.32 2.27
CA GLY A 262 -9.96 17.22 3.25
C GLY A 262 -11.14 17.39 4.19
N ILE A 263 -12.00 16.36 4.31
CA ILE A 263 -13.12 16.34 5.25
C ILE A 263 -12.72 15.51 6.47
N MET A 264 -12.54 16.18 7.60
CA MET A 264 -12.14 15.54 8.86
C MET A 264 -13.29 15.49 9.87
N GLY A 265 -13.29 14.52 10.74
CA GLY A 265 -14.27 14.38 11.82
C GLY A 265 -14.31 12.96 12.40
N LEU A 266 -14.90 12.82 13.58
CA LEU A 266 -15.06 11.53 14.26
C LEU A 266 -16.02 10.60 13.49
N ASN A 267 -15.97 9.32 13.82
CA ASN A 267 -16.91 8.37 13.25
C ASN A 267 -18.36 8.72 13.66
N GLY A 268 -19.27 8.71 12.69
CA GLY A 268 -20.67 9.15 12.90
C GLY A 268 -20.90 10.65 12.78
N SER A 269 -19.89 11.49 12.50
CA SER A 269 -20.04 12.94 12.33
C SER A 269 -20.75 13.39 11.04
N GLY A 270 -21.11 12.45 10.16
CA GLY A 270 -21.83 12.77 8.92
C GLY A 270 -20.95 12.95 7.67
N LYS A 271 -19.64 12.61 7.71
CA LYS A 271 -18.72 12.72 6.55
C LYS A 271 -19.26 12.01 5.30
N SER A 272 -19.61 10.74 5.43
CA SER A 272 -20.17 9.95 4.32
C SER A 272 -21.54 10.48 3.87
N THR A 273 -22.33 11.07 4.77
CA THR A 273 -23.58 11.73 4.44
C THR A 273 -23.34 12.98 3.61
N LEU A 274 -22.34 13.78 3.98
CA LEU A 274 -21.96 14.98 3.21
C LEU A 274 -21.53 14.58 1.79
N VAL A 275 -20.70 13.53 1.66
CA VAL A 275 -20.29 13.03 0.34
C VAL A 275 -21.49 12.56 -0.48
N ARG A 276 -22.44 11.83 0.11
CA ARG A 276 -23.68 11.43 -0.58
C ARG A 276 -24.50 12.62 -1.08
N VAL A 277 -24.54 13.71 -0.33
CA VAL A 277 -25.22 14.95 -0.77
C VAL A 277 -24.44 15.63 -1.89
N LEU A 278 -23.09 15.64 -1.84
CA LEU A 278 -22.23 16.18 -2.89
C LEU A 278 -22.33 15.40 -4.19
N THR A 279 -22.55 14.07 -4.12
CA THR A 279 -22.68 13.17 -5.28
C THR A 279 -24.12 13.03 -5.78
N ASP A 280 -25.04 13.85 -5.27
CA ASP A 280 -26.48 13.79 -5.58
C ASP A 280 -27.16 12.42 -5.27
N SER A 281 -26.45 11.57 -4.53
CA SER A 281 -26.97 10.26 -4.06
C SER A 281 -27.94 10.41 -2.88
N ALA A 282 -28.05 11.60 -2.31
CA ALA A 282 -28.98 11.91 -1.21
C ALA A 282 -29.50 13.34 -1.34
N VAL A 283 -30.84 13.46 -1.39
CA VAL A 283 -31.51 14.76 -1.51
C VAL A 283 -31.54 15.45 -0.15
N PRO A 284 -31.08 16.69 0.00
CA PRO A 284 -31.14 17.42 1.27
C PRO A 284 -32.59 17.68 1.71
N THR A 285 -32.80 17.71 3.03
CA THR A 285 -34.10 18.01 3.60
C THR A 285 -34.47 19.50 3.47
N LYS A 286 -33.43 20.36 3.56
CA LYS A 286 -33.53 21.82 3.36
C LYS A 286 -32.23 22.30 2.72
N GLY A 287 -32.27 23.51 2.16
CA GLY A 287 -31.13 24.11 1.47
C GLY A 287 -31.08 23.74 -0.01
N LYS A 288 -30.03 24.16 -0.66
CA LYS A 288 -29.85 23.97 -2.10
C LYS A 288 -28.49 23.38 -2.40
N VAL A 289 -28.44 22.40 -3.31
CA VAL A 289 -27.21 21.88 -3.92
C VAL A 289 -27.21 22.34 -5.37
N SER A 290 -26.14 22.97 -5.79
CA SER A 290 -25.94 23.41 -7.17
C SER A 290 -24.67 22.78 -7.70
N THR A 291 -24.76 22.09 -8.83
CA THR A 291 -23.62 21.46 -9.53
C THR A 291 -23.42 22.13 -10.89
N HIS A 292 -22.17 22.22 -11.33
CA HIS A 292 -21.86 22.76 -12.64
C HIS A 292 -22.37 21.81 -13.73
N ALA A 293 -23.04 22.34 -14.78
CA ALA A 293 -23.68 21.56 -15.86
C ALA A 293 -22.71 20.60 -16.62
N ARG A 294 -21.41 20.84 -16.58
CA ARG A 294 -20.39 20.01 -17.22
C ARG A 294 -19.52 19.28 -16.21
N LEU A 295 -19.94 19.21 -14.97
CA LEU A 295 -19.21 18.47 -13.94
C LEU A 295 -19.24 16.98 -14.30
N LYS A 296 -18.04 16.40 -14.46
CA LYS A 296 -17.85 14.96 -14.45
C LYS A 296 -17.39 14.58 -13.05
N LEU A 297 -18.16 13.81 -12.33
CA LEU A 297 -17.91 13.46 -10.96
C LEU A 297 -17.54 11.97 -10.87
N GLY A 298 -16.29 11.67 -10.46
CA GLY A 298 -15.88 10.32 -10.12
C GLY A 298 -16.03 10.11 -8.61
N TYR A 299 -16.70 9.07 -8.19
CA TYR A 299 -16.89 8.72 -6.79
C TYR A 299 -16.31 7.34 -6.46
N TYR A 300 -15.39 7.33 -5.51
CA TYR A 300 -14.83 6.10 -4.93
C TYR A 300 -15.39 5.93 -3.52
N ALA A 301 -16.19 4.92 -3.32
CA ALA A 301 -16.79 4.59 -2.03
C ALA A 301 -16.04 3.44 -1.34
N GLN A 302 -16.15 3.37 -0.03
CA GLN A 302 -15.59 2.26 0.76
C GLN A 302 -16.17 0.90 0.34
N HIS A 303 -17.42 0.87 -0.14
CA HIS A 303 -18.11 -0.35 -0.57
C HIS A 303 -17.93 -0.68 -2.06
N THR A 304 -17.21 0.11 -2.83
CA THR A 304 -17.02 -0.14 -4.27
C THR A 304 -16.28 -1.47 -4.53
N ILE A 305 -15.46 -1.90 -3.58
CA ILE A 305 -14.78 -3.20 -3.65
C ILE A 305 -15.80 -4.35 -3.53
N ASP A 306 -16.73 -4.24 -2.58
CA ASP A 306 -17.78 -5.23 -2.37
C ASP A 306 -18.68 -5.33 -3.61
N GLU A 307 -19.03 -4.19 -4.20
CA GLU A 307 -19.81 -4.11 -5.44
C GLU A 307 -19.11 -4.78 -6.63
N LEU A 308 -17.77 -4.56 -6.77
CA LEU A 308 -16.99 -5.24 -7.80
C LEU A 308 -16.87 -6.75 -7.56
N HIS A 309 -16.74 -7.16 -6.32
CA HIS A 309 -16.70 -8.56 -5.95
C HIS A 309 -18.05 -9.24 -6.26
N ASP A 310 -19.16 -8.57 -5.96
CA ASP A 310 -20.52 -9.05 -6.27
C ASP A 310 -20.74 -9.13 -7.78
N GLN A 311 -20.28 -8.15 -8.56
CA GLN A 311 -20.28 -8.21 -10.03
C GLN A 311 -19.46 -9.37 -10.56
N GLY A 312 -18.24 -9.58 -10.02
CA GLY A 312 -17.40 -10.72 -10.39
C GLY A 312 -18.00 -12.07 -10.00
N THR A 313 -18.86 -12.11 -8.97
CA THR A 313 -19.60 -13.31 -8.58
C THR A 313 -20.78 -13.57 -9.52
N ALA A 314 -21.45 -12.51 -9.98
CA ALA A 314 -22.53 -12.59 -10.95
C ALA A 314 -22.06 -12.98 -12.36
N GLU A 315 -20.86 -12.52 -12.74
CA GLU A 315 -20.20 -12.83 -14.00
C GLU A 315 -18.83 -13.54 -13.73
N PRO A 316 -18.81 -14.88 -13.57
CA PRO A 316 -17.59 -15.59 -13.12
C PRO A 316 -16.36 -15.47 -14.06
N ASP A 317 -16.59 -15.17 -15.33
CA ASP A 317 -15.52 -15.02 -16.33
C ASP A 317 -15.09 -13.55 -16.53
N LEU A 318 -15.66 -12.61 -15.78
CA LEU A 318 -15.35 -11.19 -15.89
C LEU A 318 -13.92 -10.93 -15.39
N THR A 319 -13.05 -10.44 -16.28
CA THR A 319 -11.67 -10.05 -15.95
C THR A 319 -11.54 -8.52 -15.80
N ALA A 320 -10.47 -8.06 -15.14
CA ALA A 320 -10.21 -6.62 -15.03
C ALA A 320 -10.10 -5.93 -16.39
N LEU A 321 -9.50 -6.59 -17.37
CA LEU A 321 -9.40 -6.09 -18.74
C LEU A 321 -10.78 -5.96 -19.39
N ALA A 322 -11.61 -7.00 -19.29
CA ALA A 322 -12.95 -6.99 -19.89
C ALA A 322 -13.83 -5.91 -19.27
N LEU A 323 -13.76 -5.73 -17.96
CA LEU A 323 -14.48 -4.66 -17.25
C LEU A 323 -14.03 -3.27 -17.73
N MET A 324 -12.72 -3.05 -17.80
CA MET A 324 -12.16 -1.76 -18.27
C MET A 324 -12.58 -1.47 -19.71
N THR A 325 -12.49 -2.44 -20.60
CA THR A 325 -12.88 -2.27 -22.01
C THR A 325 -14.36 -1.92 -22.17
N ARG A 326 -15.24 -2.39 -21.26
CA ARG A 326 -16.66 -2.03 -21.26
C ARG A 326 -16.92 -0.57 -20.84
N ILE A 327 -16.07 -0.05 -19.95
CA ILE A 327 -16.30 1.27 -19.32
C ILE A 327 -15.52 2.37 -20.05
N THR A 328 -14.35 2.05 -20.61
CA THR A 328 -13.50 3.02 -21.29
C THR A 328 -13.81 3.05 -22.79
N GLU A 329 -14.57 4.04 -23.22
CA GLU A 329 -14.78 4.28 -24.65
C GLU A 329 -13.55 4.98 -25.25
N GLY A 330 -13.00 4.42 -26.34
CA GLY A 330 -11.94 5.05 -27.15
C GLY A 330 -10.50 4.70 -26.74
N PHE A 331 -10.29 3.81 -25.79
CA PHE A 331 -8.95 3.31 -25.45
C PHE A 331 -8.67 1.97 -26.12
N ASP A 332 -7.43 1.81 -26.62
CA ASP A 332 -6.96 0.53 -27.14
C ASP A 332 -6.64 -0.44 -25.99
N GLU A 333 -6.76 -1.74 -26.27
CA GLU A 333 -6.45 -2.80 -25.29
C GLU A 333 -5.03 -2.67 -24.73
N GLY A 334 -4.06 -2.23 -25.55
CA GLY A 334 -2.69 -1.99 -25.13
C GLY A 334 -2.56 -0.87 -24.10
N GLU A 335 -3.30 0.21 -24.28
CA GLU A 335 -3.35 1.35 -23.36
C GLU A 335 -3.99 0.93 -22.03
N ILE A 336 -5.08 0.20 -22.07
CA ILE A 336 -5.76 -0.33 -20.86
C ILE A 336 -4.82 -1.25 -20.08
N ARG A 337 -4.10 -2.15 -20.76
CA ARG A 337 -3.08 -3.02 -20.14
C ARG A 337 -1.94 -2.21 -19.52
N GLY A 338 -1.53 -1.13 -20.19
CA GLY A 338 -0.53 -0.18 -19.67
C GLY A 338 -0.97 0.48 -18.36
N LEU A 339 -2.21 0.97 -18.31
CA LEU A 339 -2.81 1.57 -17.10
C LEU A 339 -2.90 0.55 -15.95
N LEU A 340 -3.41 -0.65 -16.22
CA LEU A 340 -3.51 -1.71 -15.21
C LEU A 340 -2.14 -2.14 -14.69
N SER A 341 -1.14 -2.22 -15.56
CA SER A 341 0.24 -2.54 -15.18
C SER A 341 0.89 -1.44 -14.32
N ALA A 342 0.62 -0.18 -14.62
CA ALA A 342 1.12 0.96 -13.83
C ALA A 342 0.58 0.95 -12.39
N MET A 343 -0.63 0.43 -12.19
CA MET A 343 -1.26 0.27 -10.87
C MET A 343 -0.90 -1.06 -10.17
N GLY A 344 -0.01 -1.87 -10.76
CA GLY A 344 0.47 -3.10 -10.15
C GLY A 344 -0.23 -4.39 -10.59
N LEU A 345 -1.22 -4.30 -11.49
CA LEU A 345 -1.84 -5.47 -12.11
C LEU A 345 -1.07 -5.85 -13.37
N GLN A 346 -0.23 -6.88 -13.31
CA GLN A 346 0.67 -7.22 -14.42
C GLN A 346 0.38 -8.59 -15.03
N GLY A 347 0.71 -8.71 -16.32
CA GLY A 347 0.73 -9.99 -17.05
C GLY A 347 -0.64 -10.67 -17.08
N ARG A 348 -0.64 -11.96 -16.77
CA ARG A 348 -1.84 -12.80 -16.80
C ARG A 348 -2.92 -12.44 -15.78
N THR A 349 -2.56 -11.74 -14.73
CA THR A 349 -3.54 -11.30 -13.72
C THR A 349 -4.59 -10.37 -14.30
N VAL A 350 -4.24 -9.62 -15.34
CA VAL A 350 -5.13 -8.66 -16.00
C VAL A 350 -6.17 -9.34 -16.89
N SER A 351 -5.75 -10.36 -17.66
CA SER A 351 -6.57 -10.98 -18.71
C SER A 351 -7.16 -12.33 -18.34
N ASP A 352 -6.47 -13.09 -17.48
CA ASP A 352 -6.80 -14.50 -17.25
C ASP A 352 -7.42 -14.75 -15.87
N VAL A 353 -7.24 -13.82 -14.92
CA VAL A 353 -7.78 -13.97 -13.57
C VAL A 353 -9.13 -13.26 -13.46
N PRO A 354 -10.20 -13.98 -13.14
CA PRO A 354 -11.50 -13.37 -12.87
C PRO A 354 -11.48 -12.43 -11.69
N ILE A 355 -12.28 -11.35 -11.73
CA ILE A 355 -12.33 -10.29 -10.71
C ILE A 355 -12.61 -10.86 -9.31
N HIS A 356 -13.50 -11.83 -9.16
CA HIS A 356 -13.82 -12.45 -7.87
C HIS A 356 -12.66 -13.22 -7.23
N ARG A 357 -11.61 -13.54 -7.99
CA ARG A 357 -10.37 -14.21 -7.49
C ARG A 357 -9.24 -13.25 -7.21
N LEU A 358 -9.39 -11.98 -7.52
CA LEU A 358 -8.39 -10.97 -7.21
C LEU A 358 -8.34 -10.71 -5.70
N SER A 359 -7.14 -10.41 -5.19
CA SER A 359 -7.00 -9.98 -3.80
C SER A 359 -7.65 -8.61 -3.59
N GLY A 360 -8.01 -8.27 -2.32
CA GLY A 360 -8.60 -6.98 -2.00
C GLY A 360 -7.78 -5.79 -2.51
N GLY A 361 -6.43 -5.84 -2.38
CA GLY A 361 -5.55 -4.81 -2.92
C GLY A 361 -5.57 -4.73 -4.45
N GLN A 362 -5.65 -5.87 -5.16
CA GLN A 362 -5.78 -5.90 -6.61
C GLN A 362 -7.13 -5.35 -7.09
N LEU A 363 -8.21 -5.61 -6.34
CA LEU A 363 -9.52 -5.01 -6.59
C LEU A 363 -9.49 -3.49 -6.40
N VAL A 364 -8.83 -3.00 -5.36
CA VAL A 364 -8.60 -1.55 -5.16
C VAL A 364 -7.91 -0.94 -6.37
N CYS A 365 -6.81 -1.54 -6.84
CA CYS A 365 -6.10 -1.06 -8.02
C CYS A 365 -7.00 -1.00 -9.26
N SER A 366 -7.84 -2.02 -9.48
CA SER A 366 -8.82 -2.04 -10.58
C SER A 366 -9.81 -0.89 -10.46
N THR A 367 -10.34 -0.64 -9.25
CA THR A 367 -11.33 0.39 -8.99
C THR A 367 -10.77 1.81 -9.19
N TRP A 368 -9.54 2.06 -8.76
CA TRP A 368 -8.89 3.35 -8.92
C TRP A 368 -8.72 3.76 -10.39
N ILE A 369 -8.48 2.79 -11.27
CA ILE A 369 -8.37 3.05 -12.72
C ILE A 369 -9.73 3.40 -13.32
N LEU A 370 -10.81 2.82 -12.79
CA LEU A 370 -12.17 3.10 -13.25
C LEU A 370 -12.66 4.51 -12.88
N LEU A 371 -12.12 5.10 -11.83
CA LEU A 371 -12.55 6.40 -11.29
C LEU A 371 -12.68 7.53 -12.33
N PRO A 372 -11.71 7.77 -13.23
CA PRO A 372 -11.82 8.80 -14.25
C PRO A 372 -12.89 8.55 -15.31
N PHE A 373 -13.33 7.31 -15.45
CA PHE A 373 -14.25 6.85 -16.49
C PHE A 373 -15.67 6.57 -15.95
N LEU A 374 -15.81 6.38 -14.63
CA LEU A 374 -17.11 6.26 -13.98
C LEU A 374 -17.80 7.65 -13.96
N HIS A 375 -18.63 7.89 -14.96
CA HIS A 375 -19.59 8.98 -14.90
C HIS A 375 -20.76 8.53 -14.03
N LEU A 376 -20.96 9.15 -12.88
CA LEU A 376 -22.24 9.06 -12.18
C LEU A 376 -23.29 9.74 -13.08
N PHE A 377 -24.24 8.95 -13.57
CA PHE A 377 -25.39 9.39 -14.34
C PHE A 377 -26.35 10.18 -13.45
#